data_2536ac1af498ab2de9e425a6e7920ea9
#
_entry.id   2536ac1af498ab2de9e425a6e7920ea9
#
_cell.length_a   1.000
_cell.length_b   1.000
_cell.length_c   1.000
_cell.angle_alpha   90.00
_cell.angle_beta   90.00
_cell.angle_gamma   90.00
#
_symmetry.space_group_name_H-M   'P 1'
#
loop_
_entity.id
_entity.type
_entity.pdbx_description
1 polymer ?
#
loop_
_entity_poly.entity_id
_entity_poly.type
_entity_poly.pdbx_seq_one_letter_code
_entity_poly.pdbx_strand_id
1 'polypeptide(L)'
;MIEHEGRVTRAWVLHPELKTVSGRRDSVVALAEATSLARALPELDVVGATIIGLKKLLAATLFGSGKLAELKEVFEGHNVELVLLDGHVTPVQQRNLEKQWGVKLLDRTALILEIFSDRASTREGVLQVEMAALGYQRTRLVRAWTHLERQRGGLGFVGGPGETQIEADRRAIDDQLLRLRRQLDKVV
;
A
#
# COMPACT_ATOMS: atom_id res chain seq x y z
N MET A 1 30.55 -2.91 -14.67
CA MET A 1 30.06 -3.46 -13.39
C MET A 1 29.73 -2.23 -12.55
N ILE A 2 28.48 -1.77 -12.60
CA ILE A 2 28.00 -0.63 -11.81
C ILE A 2 27.52 -1.27 -10.51
N GLU A 3 28.29 -1.11 -9.44
CA GLU A 3 27.86 -1.42 -8.09
C GLU A 3 26.68 -0.49 -7.78
N HIS A 4 25.47 -1.02 -7.79
CA HIS A 4 24.38 -0.42 -7.07
C HIS A 4 24.71 -0.58 -5.58
N GLU A 5 25.39 0.41 -5.00
CA GLU A 5 25.34 0.62 -3.56
C GLU A 5 23.86 0.74 -3.21
N GLY A 6 23.31 -0.33 -2.63
CA GLY A 6 21.91 -0.42 -2.29
C GLY A 6 21.57 0.67 -1.27
N ARG A 7 21.00 1.77 -1.74
CA ARG A 7 20.49 2.82 -0.86
C ARG A 7 19.39 2.22 0.01
N VAL A 8 19.65 2.13 1.29
CA VAL A 8 18.69 1.65 2.29
C VAL A 8 17.61 2.71 2.52
N THR A 9 16.34 2.34 2.37
CA THR A 9 15.20 3.22 2.56
C THR A 9 14.80 3.25 4.03
N ARG A 10 14.74 4.43 4.64
CA ARG A 10 14.34 4.62 6.04
C ARG A 10 12.83 4.49 6.18
N ALA A 11 12.40 3.46 6.93
CA ALA A 11 11.00 3.10 7.06
C ALA A 11 10.47 3.27 8.50
N TRP A 12 9.21 3.65 8.62
CA TRP A 12 8.47 3.71 9.89
C TRP A 12 7.22 2.83 9.83
N VAL A 13 7.01 2.00 10.83
CA VAL A 13 5.85 1.10 10.90
C VAL A 13 4.75 1.74 11.74
N LEU A 14 3.54 1.83 11.20
CA LEU A 14 2.34 2.28 11.90
C LEU A 14 1.35 1.13 12.06
N HIS A 15 0.86 0.92 13.28
CA HIS A 15 -0.26 0.02 13.56
C HIS A 15 -1.47 0.83 14.05
N PRO A 16 -2.52 0.99 13.21
CA PRO A 16 -3.77 1.66 13.62
C PRO A 16 -4.60 0.72 14.51
N GLU A 17 -4.89 1.17 15.72
CA GLU A 17 -5.73 0.45 16.68
C GLU A 17 -7.08 1.14 16.85
N LEU A 18 -8.17 0.46 16.48
CA LEU A 18 -9.54 0.93 16.75
C LEU A 18 -9.94 0.53 18.18
N LYS A 19 -10.08 1.52 19.05
CA LYS A 19 -10.45 1.32 20.46
C LYS A 19 -11.87 0.79 20.70
N THR A 20 -12.70 0.81 19.66
CA THR A 20 -14.13 0.42 19.76
C THR A 20 -14.41 -1.07 19.52
N VAL A 21 -13.41 -1.85 19.14
CA VAL A 21 -13.57 -3.26 18.80
C VAL A 21 -12.87 -4.12 19.87
N SER A 22 -13.63 -4.63 20.81
CA SER A 22 -13.15 -5.63 21.79
C SER A 22 -12.92 -6.99 21.10
N GLY A 23 -11.86 -7.71 21.50
CA GLY A 23 -11.55 -9.04 20.97
C GLY A 23 -10.55 -9.08 19.82
N ARG A 24 -9.89 -7.97 19.49
CA ARG A 24 -8.78 -7.95 18.52
C ARG A 24 -7.48 -8.44 19.16
N ARG A 25 -6.59 -8.92 18.28
CA ARG A 25 -5.20 -9.25 18.57
C ARG A 25 -4.52 -8.10 19.32
N ASP A 26 -3.68 -8.42 20.29
CA ASP A 26 -2.88 -7.44 21.01
C ASP A 26 -2.09 -6.56 20.03
N SER A 27 -2.29 -5.25 20.13
CA SER A 27 -1.68 -4.28 19.23
C SER A 27 -0.16 -4.25 19.33
N VAL A 28 0.40 -4.58 20.50
CA VAL A 28 1.85 -4.70 20.69
C VAL A 28 2.39 -5.89 19.89
N VAL A 29 1.71 -7.02 19.93
CA VAL A 29 2.07 -8.22 19.16
C VAL A 29 1.90 -7.95 17.66
N ALA A 30 0.82 -7.29 17.26
CA ALA A 30 0.58 -6.94 15.86
C ALA A 30 1.66 -5.99 15.31
N LEU A 31 2.05 -4.96 16.07
CA LEU A 31 3.13 -4.05 15.69
C LEU A 31 4.48 -4.77 15.60
N ALA A 32 4.78 -5.66 16.54
CA ALA A 32 6.02 -6.44 16.52
C ALA A 32 6.09 -7.35 15.29
N GLU A 33 4.98 -7.99 14.92
CA GLU A 33 4.89 -8.80 13.70
C GLU A 33 5.07 -7.96 12.44
N ALA A 34 4.37 -6.83 12.31
CA ALA A 34 4.50 -5.93 11.18
C ALA A 34 5.93 -5.41 11.04
N THR A 35 6.59 -5.08 12.15
CA THR A 35 7.99 -4.66 12.18
C THR A 35 8.92 -5.79 11.72
N SER A 36 8.67 -7.01 12.13
CA SER A 36 9.45 -8.18 11.70
C SER A 36 9.28 -8.47 10.20
N LEU A 37 8.06 -8.29 9.68
CA LEU A 37 7.80 -8.38 8.24
C LEU A 37 8.57 -7.31 7.46
N ALA A 38 8.56 -6.06 7.93
CA ALA A 38 9.32 -4.99 7.30
C ALA A 38 10.83 -5.26 7.26
N ARG A 39 11.39 -5.78 8.35
CA ARG A 39 12.80 -6.17 8.45
C ARG A 39 13.19 -7.37 7.59
N ALA A 40 12.21 -8.10 7.06
CA ALA A 40 12.47 -9.18 6.09
C ALA A 40 12.93 -8.67 4.73
N LEU A 41 12.73 -7.36 4.43
CA LEU A 41 13.26 -6.70 3.24
C LEU A 41 14.61 -6.05 3.55
N PRO A 42 15.71 -6.50 2.94
CA PRO A 42 17.06 -6.00 3.23
C PRO A 42 17.26 -4.53 2.83
N GLU A 43 16.44 -4.02 1.94
CA GLU A 43 16.46 -2.64 1.46
C GLU A 43 15.85 -1.64 2.44
N LEU A 44 15.20 -2.12 3.52
CA LEU A 44 14.52 -1.28 4.51
C LEU A 44 15.32 -1.20 5.82
N ASP A 45 15.52 0.04 6.28
CA ASP A 45 15.95 0.34 7.64
C ASP A 45 14.75 0.82 8.44
N VAL A 46 14.22 -0.03 9.33
CA VAL A 46 13.08 0.31 10.19
C VAL A 46 13.58 1.16 11.36
N VAL A 47 13.42 2.47 11.23
CA VAL A 47 13.91 3.46 12.21
C VAL A 47 12.93 3.75 13.34
N GLY A 48 11.69 3.28 13.24
CA GLY A 48 10.69 3.40 14.30
C GLY A 48 9.41 2.64 13.99
N ALA A 49 8.62 2.45 15.06
CA ALA A 49 7.32 1.77 15.00
C ALA A 49 6.38 2.35 16.05
N THR A 50 5.12 2.60 15.70
CA THR A 50 4.16 3.25 16.59
C THR A 50 2.77 2.65 16.46
N ILE A 51 2.10 2.42 17.61
CA ILE A 51 0.66 2.12 17.68
C ILE A 51 -0.10 3.45 17.72
N ILE A 52 -1.10 3.58 16.84
CA ILE A 52 -1.97 4.76 16.78
C ILE A 52 -3.38 4.37 17.19
N GLY A 53 -3.77 4.76 18.41
CA GLY A 53 -5.14 4.57 18.87
C GLY A 53 -6.12 5.48 18.16
N LEU A 54 -7.15 4.90 17.54
CA LEU A 54 -8.18 5.61 16.79
C LEU A 54 -9.54 5.43 17.44
N LYS A 55 -10.32 6.52 17.53
CA LYS A 55 -11.74 6.45 17.92
C LYS A 55 -12.61 6.02 16.72
N LYS A 56 -12.27 6.48 15.53
CA LYS A 56 -12.92 6.17 14.25
C LYS A 56 -11.93 6.30 13.10
N LEU A 57 -12.20 5.58 12.01
CA LEU A 57 -11.48 5.72 10.77
C LEU A 57 -12.07 6.85 9.93
N LEU A 58 -11.23 7.77 9.47
CA LEU A 58 -11.66 8.83 8.56
C LEU A 58 -11.53 8.37 7.11
N ALA A 59 -12.56 8.64 6.30
CA ALA A 59 -12.62 8.19 4.92
C ALA A 59 -11.50 8.81 4.04
N ALA A 60 -11.11 10.04 4.32
CA ALA A 60 -10.13 10.76 3.51
C ALA A 60 -8.68 10.45 3.89
N THR A 61 -8.38 10.28 5.18
CA THR A 61 -6.99 10.30 5.69
C THR A 61 -6.71 9.24 6.75
N LEU A 62 -7.67 8.38 7.08
CA LEU A 62 -7.59 7.39 8.14
C LEU A 62 -7.47 8.02 9.55
N PHE A 63 -6.59 9.02 9.72
CA PHE A 63 -6.26 9.73 10.97
C PHE A 63 -6.80 11.15 10.99
N GLY A 64 -7.06 11.68 12.19
CA GLY A 64 -7.42 13.09 12.37
C GLY A 64 -6.25 14.05 12.10
N SER A 65 -6.55 15.31 11.81
CA SER A 65 -5.56 16.33 11.42
C SER A 65 -4.43 16.54 12.44
N GLY A 66 -4.75 16.50 13.73
CA GLY A 66 -3.74 16.64 14.79
C GLY A 66 -2.75 15.48 14.79
N LYS A 67 -3.22 14.24 14.60
CA LYS A 67 -2.35 13.07 14.51
C LYS A 67 -1.53 13.07 13.22
N LEU A 68 -2.08 13.56 12.11
CA LEU A 68 -1.34 13.71 10.86
C LEU A 68 -0.16 14.66 11.00
N ALA A 69 -0.38 15.81 11.69
CA ALA A 69 0.68 16.79 11.94
C ALA A 69 1.77 16.25 12.87
N GLU A 70 1.38 15.61 13.98
CA GLU A 70 2.31 14.95 14.92
C GLU A 70 3.20 13.92 14.21
N LEU A 71 2.59 13.04 13.40
CA LEU A 71 3.33 12.03 12.66
C LEU A 71 4.26 12.63 11.61
N LYS A 72 3.84 13.70 10.96
CA LYS A 72 4.69 14.44 10.01
C LYS A 72 5.99 14.91 10.66
N GLU A 73 5.91 15.55 11.83
CA GLU A 73 7.09 16.00 12.59
C GLU A 73 8.01 14.84 12.96
N VAL A 74 7.43 13.71 13.38
CA VAL A 74 8.19 12.49 13.70
C VAL A 74 8.92 11.97 12.45
N PHE A 75 8.25 11.90 11.31
CA PHE A 75 8.85 11.41 10.07
C PHE A 75 9.95 12.32 9.54
N GLU A 76 9.74 13.63 9.60
CA GLU A 76 10.76 14.62 9.23
C GLU A 76 11.99 14.51 10.15
N GLY A 77 11.77 14.43 11.47
CA GLY A 77 12.85 14.33 12.46
C GLY A 77 13.71 13.06 12.32
N HIS A 78 13.17 11.99 11.76
CA HIS A 78 13.88 10.72 11.53
C HIS A 78 14.25 10.47 10.08
N ASN A 79 14.05 11.45 9.19
CA ASN A 79 14.29 11.31 7.74
C ASN A 79 13.61 10.08 7.15
N VAL A 80 12.35 9.86 7.50
CA VAL A 80 11.54 8.74 7.00
C VAL A 80 11.21 8.97 5.53
N GLU A 81 11.40 7.96 4.70
CA GLU A 81 11.11 7.98 3.27
C GLU A 81 9.91 7.09 2.92
N LEU A 82 9.64 6.08 3.77
CA LEU A 82 8.58 5.10 3.59
C LEU A 82 7.83 4.85 4.90
N VAL A 83 6.50 4.91 4.84
CA VAL A 83 5.62 4.48 5.93
C VAL A 83 4.98 3.15 5.58
N LEU A 84 5.12 2.17 6.47
CA LEU A 84 4.47 0.87 6.38
C LEU A 84 3.26 0.87 7.30
N LEU A 85 2.07 0.81 6.74
CA LEU A 85 0.83 0.77 7.50
C LEU A 85 0.39 -0.69 7.68
N ASP A 86 0.35 -1.16 8.91
CA ASP A 86 -0.16 -2.48 9.26
C ASP A 86 -1.69 -2.50 9.25
N GLY A 87 -2.25 -2.51 8.07
CA GLY A 87 -3.67 -2.48 7.84
C GLY A 87 -3.97 -2.28 6.37
N HIS A 88 -5.23 -1.94 6.08
CA HIS A 88 -5.69 -1.63 4.74
C HIS A 88 -5.94 -0.14 4.61
N VAL A 89 -5.47 0.44 3.50
CA VAL A 89 -5.78 1.82 3.10
C VAL A 89 -6.45 1.84 1.73
N THR A 90 -7.43 2.72 1.58
CA THR A 90 -8.01 2.98 0.26
C THR A 90 -7.01 3.78 -0.60
N PRO A 91 -7.11 3.73 -1.93
CA PRO A 91 -6.25 4.54 -2.82
C PRO A 91 -6.31 6.04 -2.52
N VAL A 92 -7.49 6.55 -2.11
CA VAL A 92 -7.68 7.95 -1.74
C VAL A 92 -6.95 8.27 -0.44
N GLN A 93 -7.10 7.43 0.58
CA GLN A 93 -6.38 7.57 1.84
C GLN A 93 -4.87 7.54 1.62
N GLN A 94 -4.37 6.58 0.84
CA GLN A 94 -2.95 6.48 0.53
C GLN A 94 -2.43 7.76 -0.11
N ARG A 95 -3.07 8.24 -1.17
CA ARG A 95 -2.65 9.45 -1.88
C ARG A 95 -2.66 10.68 -0.96
N ASN A 96 -3.69 10.81 -0.13
CA ASN A 96 -3.81 11.93 0.79
C ASN A 96 -2.74 11.88 1.89
N LEU A 97 -2.46 10.69 2.43
CA LEU A 97 -1.40 10.49 3.43
C LEU A 97 -0.01 10.76 2.85
N GLU A 98 0.30 10.22 1.68
CA GLU A 98 1.56 10.47 0.97
C GLU A 98 1.77 11.97 0.68
N LYS A 99 0.71 12.67 0.27
CA LYS A 99 0.75 14.11 0.05
C LYS A 99 0.96 14.91 1.34
N GLN A 100 0.31 14.51 2.43
CA GLN A 100 0.40 15.19 3.73
C GLN A 100 1.78 15.02 4.37
N TRP A 101 2.33 13.82 4.32
CA TRP A 101 3.59 13.48 4.97
C TRP A 101 4.82 13.67 4.08
N GLY A 102 4.64 13.73 2.76
CA GLY A 102 5.74 13.83 1.81
C GLY A 102 6.58 12.55 1.72
N VAL A 103 6.00 11.40 2.09
CA VAL A 103 6.64 10.08 2.08
C VAL A 103 5.83 9.09 1.26
N LYS A 104 6.43 7.98 0.85
CA LYS A 104 5.71 6.85 0.26
C LYS A 104 5.01 6.04 1.34
N LEU A 105 3.92 5.38 0.97
CA LEU A 105 3.15 4.53 1.87
C LEU A 105 2.87 3.17 1.23
N LEU A 106 3.19 2.11 1.95
CA LEU A 106 2.76 0.75 1.64
C LEU A 106 1.80 0.26 2.73
N ASP A 107 0.74 -0.41 2.32
CA ASP A 107 -0.10 -1.14 3.25
C ASP A 107 0.43 -2.57 3.46
N ARG A 108 -0.18 -3.32 4.39
CA ARG A 108 0.23 -4.69 4.72
C ARG A 108 0.26 -5.61 3.50
N THR A 109 -0.73 -5.51 2.61
CA THR A 109 -0.79 -6.36 1.42
C THR A 109 0.35 -6.07 0.45
N ALA A 110 0.62 -4.79 0.19
CA ALA A 110 1.74 -4.38 -0.66
C ALA A 110 3.09 -4.82 -0.08
N LEU A 111 3.30 -4.68 1.24
CA LEU A 111 4.51 -5.15 1.90
C LEU A 111 4.72 -6.67 1.72
N ILE A 112 3.66 -7.47 1.91
CA ILE A 112 3.73 -8.93 1.71
C ILE A 112 4.08 -9.28 0.26
N LEU A 113 3.51 -8.56 -0.72
CA LEU A 113 3.82 -8.76 -2.13
C LEU A 113 5.29 -8.41 -2.44
N GLU A 114 5.84 -7.34 -1.87
CA GLU A 114 7.27 -7.02 -2.00
C GLU A 114 8.16 -8.12 -1.43
N ILE A 115 7.82 -8.67 -0.25
CA ILE A 115 8.56 -9.78 0.36
C ILE A 115 8.54 -11.03 -0.55
N PHE A 116 7.38 -11.35 -1.13
CA PHE A 116 7.28 -12.46 -2.07
C PHE A 116 8.06 -12.21 -3.36
N SER A 117 8.04 -10.99 -3.86
CA SER A 117 8.82 -10.59 -5.04
C SER A 117 10.33 -10.76 -4.80
N ASP A 118 10.82 -10.32 -3.65
CA ASP A 118 12.23 -10.45 -3.26
C ASP A 118 12.66 -11.94 -3.13
N ARG A 119 11.77 -12.80 -2.65
CA ARG A 119 12.06 -14.22 -2.42
C ARG A 119 11.77 -15.14 -3.59
N ALA A 120 11.04 -14.70 -4.60
CA ALA A 120 10.70 -15.52 -5.76
C ALA A 120 11.96 -15.79 -6.61
N SER A 121 12.42 -17.04 -6.60
CA SER A 121 13.62 -17.46 -7.33
C SER A 121 13.31 -18.37 -8.53
N THR A 122 12.13 -19.01 -8.54
CA THR A 122 11.69 -19.84 -9.65
C THR A 122 10.90 -19.03 -10.66
N ARG A 123 10.96 -19.42 -11.94
CA ARG A 123 10.18 -18.76 -12.99
C ARG A 123 8.68 -18.78 -12.72
N GLU A 124 8.17 -19.87 -12.20
CA GLU A 124 6.78 -20.02 -11.78
C GLU A 124 6.45 -19.05 -10.64
N GLY A 125 7.28 -19.03 -9.58
CA GLY A 125 7.09 -18.14 -8.43
C GLY A 125 7.09 -16.66 -8.82
N VAL A 126 8.02 -16.23 -9.69
CA VAL A 126 8.07 -14.87 -10.20
C VAL A 126 6.78 -14.49 -10.94
N LEU A 127 6.31 -15.36 -11.85
CA LEU A 127 5.05 -15.14 -12.59
C LEU A 127 3.84 -15.08 -11.65
N GLN A 128 3.76 -15.93 -10.64
CA GLN A 128 2.67 -15.93 -9.66
C GLN A 128 2.64 -14.64 -8.84
N VAL A 129 3.79 -14.16 -8.37
CA VAL A 129 3.91 -12.91 -7.59
C VAL A 129 3.57 -11.70 -8.47
N GLU A 130 4.05 -11.66 -9.72
CA GLU A 130 3.72 -10.59 -10.66
C GLU A 130 2.21 -10.54 -10.95
N MET A 131 1.56 -11.69 -11.14
CA MET A 131 0.11 -11.77 -11.29
C MET A 131 -0.63 -11.27 -10.04
N ALA A 132 -0.17 -11.63 -8.85
CA ALA A 132 -0.76 -11.16 -7.59
C ALA A 132 -0.63 -9.64 -7.42
N ALA A 133 0.53 -9.07 -7.74
CA ALA A 133 0.78 -7.62 -7.71
C ALA A 133 -0.13 -6.85 -8.69
N LEU A 134 -0.27 -7.34 -9.92
CA LEU A 134 -1.18 -6.75 -10.92
C LEU A 134 -2.65 -6.85 -10.49
N GLY A 135 -3.06 -8.00 -9.92
CA GLY A 135 -4.39 -8.18 -9.35
C GLY A 135 -4.69 -7.18 -8.23
N TYR A 136 -3.72 -6.93 -7.37
CA TYR A 136 -3.82 -5.93 -6.32
C TYR A 136 -3.95 -4.51 -6.90
N GLN A 137 -3.11 -4.13 -7.87
CA GLN A 137 -3.21 -2.85 -8.57
C GLN A 137 -4.57 -2.66 -9.23
N ARG A 138 -5.08 -3.68 -9.92
CA ARG A 138 -6.41 -3.67 -10.55
C ARG A 138 -7.53 -3.37 -9.54
N THR A 139 -7.49 -4.03 -8.39
CA THR A 139 -8.47 -3.80 -7.30
C THR A 139 -8.40 -2.36 -6.78
N ARG A 140 -7.22 -1.78 -6.71
CA ARG A 140 -7.03 -0.39 -6.28
C ARG A 140 -7.55 0.61 -7.29
N LEU A 141 -7.37 0.38 -8.59
CA LEU A 141 -7.94 1.22 -9.66
C LEU A 141 -9.47 1.23 -9.61
N VAL A 142 -10.11 0.07 -9.49
CA VAL A 142 -11.57 -0.03 -9.38
C VAL A 142 -12.11 0.72 -8.16
N ARG A 143 -11.47 0.58 -7.00
CA ARG A 143 -11.89 1.28 -5.78
C ARG A 143 -11.69 2.80 -5.87
N ALA A 144 -10.63 3.26 -6.52
CA ALA A 144 -10.41 4.69 -6.76
C ALA A 144 -11.52 5.28 -7.63
N TRP A 145 -11.96 4.55 -8.64
CA TRP A 145 -13.00 4.99 -9.57
C TRP A 145 -14.38 5.07 -8.91
N THR A 146 -14.81 4.04 -8.21
CA THR A 146 -16.11 4.04 -7.48
C THR A 146 -16.20 5.16 -6.44
N HIS A 147 -15.08 5.60 -5.89
CA HIS A 147 -15.04 6.73 -4.97
C HIS A 147 -15.18 8.07 -5.69
N LEU A 148 -14.56 8.22 -6.86
CA LEU A 148 -14.71 9.40 -7.71
C LEU A 148 -16.13 9.58 -8.25
N GLU A 149 -16.81 8.49 -8.62
CA GLU A 149 -18.22 8.53 -9.01
C GLU A 149 -19.13 9.00 -7.87
N ARG A 150 -18.93 8.50 -6.66
CA ARG A 150 -19.70 8.90 -5.49
C ARG A 150 -19.49 10.38 -5.11
N GLN A 151 -18.31 10.93 -5.33
CA GLN A 151 -18.03 12.36 -5.07
C GLN A 151 -18.64 13.28 -6.13
N ARG A 152 -18.84 12.82 -7.35
CA ARG A 152 -19.43 13.61 -8.44
C ARG A 152 -20.95 13.67 -8.38
N GLY A 153 -21.59 13.07 -7.39
CA GLY A 153 -23.03 13.21 -7.07
C GLY A 153 -23.91 13.15 -8.31
N GLY A 154 -24.48 12.01 -8.60
CA GLY A 154 -25.77 11.76 -9.28
C GLY A 154 -26.24 12.61 -10.47
N LEU A 155 -25.47 13.49 -11.02
CA LEU A 155 -25.79 14.23 -12.25
C LEU A 155 -25.14 13.52 -13.43
N GLY A 156 -26.02 12.81 -14.13
CA GLY A 156 -25.69 11.97 -15.24
C GLY A 156 -24.79 12.63 -16.28
N PHE A 157 -23.98 11.77 -16.85
CA PHE A 157 -23.46 11.87 -18.18
C PHE A 157 -22.63 13.12 -18.53
N VAL A 158 -21.38 13.14 -18.06
CA VAL A 158 -20.29 13.66 -18.87
C VAL A 158 -19.11 12.72 -18.66
N GLY A 159 -18.91 11.76 -19.57
CA GLY A 159 -17.69 11.00 -19.67
C GLY A 159 -16.51 11.95 -19.85
N GLY A 160 -15.84 12.29 -18.76
CA GLY A 160 -14.64 13.11 -18.81
C GLY A 160 -13.42 12.28 -19.20
N PRO A 161 -12.31 12.92 -19.65
CA PRO A 161 -11.07 12.24 -20.08
C PRO A 161 -10.51 11.25 -19.05
N GLY A 162 -10.87 11.39 -17.74
CA GLY A 162 -10.41 10.51 -16.67
C GLY A 162 -11.06 9.13 -16.65
N GLU A 163 -12.28 8.99 -17.16
CA GLU A 163 -12.98 7.70 -17.21
C GLU A 163 -12.37 6.78 -18.26
N THR A 164 -12.07 7.31 -19.43
CA THR A 164 -11.39 6.59 -20.50
C THR A 164 -9.97 6.15 -20.12
N GLN A 165 -9.26 6.95 -19.32
CA GLN A 165 -7.92 6.61 -18.87
C GLN A 165 -7.92 5.42 -17.90
N ILE A 166 -8.81 5.41 -16.91
CA ILE A 166 -8.92 4.30 -15.94
C ILE A 166 -9.37 3.01 -16.62
N GLU A 167 -10.28 3.08 -17.58
CA GLU A 167 -10.67 1.91 -18.37
C GLU A 167 -9.51 1.39 -19.23
N ALA A 168 -8.72 2.28 -19.83
CA ALA A 168 -7.54 1.91 -20.60
C ALA A 168 -6.49 1.24 -19.69
N ASP A 169 -6.22 1.80 -18.51
CA ASP A 169 -5.29 1.26 -17.54
C ASP A 169 -5.76 -0.12 -17.04
N ARG A 170 -7.06 -0.29 -16.79
CA ARG A 170 -7.64 -1.56 -16.40
C ARG A 170 -7.50 -2.62 -17.49
N ARG A 171 -7.79 -2.27 -18.74
CA ARG A 171 -7.61 -3.17 -19.88
C ARG A 171 -6.14 -3.58 -20.05
N ALA A 172 -5.22 -2.64 -19.90
CA ALA A 172 -3.79 -2.93 -19.96
C ALA A 172 -3.36 -3.94 -18.90
N ILE A 173 -3.87 -3.81 -17.65
CA ILE A 173 -3.63 -4.78 -16.59
C ILE A 173 -4.27 -6.14 -16.91
N ASP A 174 -5.50 -6.17 -17.39
CA ASP A 174 -6.19 -7.42 -17.77
C ASP A 174 -5.46 -8.15 -18.90
N ASP A 175 -4.97 -7.43 -19.90
CA ASP A 175 -4.16 -7.99 -20.99
C ASP A 175 -2.82 -8.54 -20.49
N GLN A 176 -2.17 -7.86 -19.55
CA GLN A 176 -0.93 -8.30 -18.94
C GLN A 176 -1.15 -9.56 -18.09
N LEU A 177 -2.20 -9.59 -17.27
CA LEU A 177 -2.59 -10.78 -16.51
C LEU A 177 -2.84 -11.99 -17.40
N LEU A 178 -3.51 -11.79 -18.54
CA LEU A 178 -3.76 -12.86 -19.51
C LEU A 178 -2.46 -13.39 -20.13
N ARG A 179 -1.51 -12.50 -20.45
CA ARG A 179 -0.19 -12.89 -20.97
C ARG A 179 0.60 -13.71 -19.93
N LEU A 180 0.63 -13.24 -18.67
CA LEU A 180 1.33 -13.94 -17.59
C LEU A 180 0.73 -15.32 -17.31
N ARG A 181 -0.60 -15.43 -17.33
CA ARG A 181 -1.30 -16.72 -17.17
C ARG A 181 -0.89 -17.72 -18.25
N ARG A 182 -0.86 -17.27 -19.52
CA ARG A 182 -0.38 -18.10 -20.63
C ARG A 182 1.08 -18.52 -20.52
N GLN A 183 1.91 -17.68 -19.89
CA GLN A 183 3.31 -18.04 -19.63
C GLN A 183 3.40 -19.03 -18.48
N LEU A 184 2.61 -18.88 -17.42
CA LEU A 184 2.55 -19.80 -16.29
C LEU A 184 2.09 -21.20 -16.75
N ASP A 185 1.04 -21.28 -17.58
CA ASP A 185 0.54 -22.54 -18.15
C ASP A 185 1.58 -23.32 -18.98
N LYS A 186 2.66 -22.64 -19.42
CA LYS A 186 3.76 -23.29 -20.17
C LYS A 186 4.91 -23.74 -19.27
N VAL A 187 4.94 -23.28 -18.02
CA VAL A 187 6.02 -23.59 -17.06
C VAL A 187 5.61 -24.71 -16.11
N VAL A 188 4.32 -24.85 -15.85
CA VAL A 188 3.70 -25.96 -15.11
C VAL A 188 3.42 -27.11 -16.05
#